data_b23ca819be612c1eadaee931fe69e60e
#
_entry.id   b23ca819be612c1eadaee931fe69e60e
#
_cell.length_a   1.000
_cell.length_b   1.000
_cell.length_c   1.000
_cell.angle_alpha   90.00
_cell.angle_beta   90.00
_cell.angle_gamma   90.00
#
_symmetry.space_group_name_H-M   'P 1'
#
loop_
_entity.id
_entity.type
_entity.pdbx_description
1 polymer ?
#
loop_
_entity_poly.entity_id
_entity_poly.type
_entity_poly.pdbx_seq_one_letter_code
_entity_poly.pdbx_strand_id
1 'polypeptide(L)'
;MATLFRWLVRLVASALLLAIVGATAVYYFAARSLPDYNDIRTIEGLSAPVEIVRDTADVPHIFGKSDADVYFALGYAHAQDRLWQMVVARRQVQGRLSEIFGERTIKSDELMRRLDLYGLA
;
A
#
# COMPACT_ATOMS: atom_id res chain seq x y z
N MET A 1 43.28 18.53 24.50
CA MET A 1 42.19 19.17 23.77
C MET A 1 42.10 18.69 22.29
N ALA A 2 43.20 18.64 21.54
CA ALA A 2 43.15 18.21 20.13
C ALA A 2 42.69 16.77 19.88
N THR A 3 42.97 15.84 20.79
CA THR A 3 42.51 14.43 20.70
C THR A 3 41.01 14.30 20.92
N LEU A 4 40.44 14.99 21.91
CA LEU A 4 39.01 15.01 22.17
C LEU A 4 38.21 15.60 21.01
N PHE A 5 38.71 16.69 20.43
CA PHE A 5 38.14 17.32 19.23
C PHE A 5 38.12 16.36 18.03
N ARG A 6 39.24 15.64 17.77
CA ARG A 6 39.30 14.64 16.68
C ARG A 6 38.31 13.49 16.89
N TRP A 7 38.14 13.02 18.12
CA TRP A 7 37.14 12.00 18.42
C TRP A 7 35.72 12.49 18.21
N LEU A 8 35.42 13.73 18.64
CA LEU A 8 34.11 14.35 18.43
C LEU A 8 33.79 14.52 16.94
N VAL A 9 34.75 15.00 16.15
CA VAL A 9 34.59 15.11 14.68
C VAL A 9 34.34 13.76 14.03
N ARG A 10 35.07 12.72 14.43
CA ARG A 10 34.85 11.35 13.91
C ARG A 10 33.47 10.83 14.26
N LEU A 11 33.01 11.07 15.50
CA LEU A 11 31.70 10.63 15.98
C LEU A 11 30.59 11.35 15.21
N VAL A 12 30.69 12.66 15.02
CA VAL A 12 29.73 13.42 14.21
C VAL A 12 29.75 12.96 12.75
N ALA A 13 30.94 12.76 12.17
CA ALA A 13 31.06 12.28 10.79
C ALA A 13 30.46 10.87 10.61
N SER A 14 30.70 9.96 11.56
CA SER A 14 30.09 8.62 11.50
C SER A 14 28.58 8.66 11.68
N ALA A 15 28.06 9.52 12.57
CA ALA A 15 26.61 9.69 12.75
C ALA A 15 25.95 10.26 11.49
N LEU A 16 26.58 11.25 10.85
CA LEU A 16 26.09 11.80 9.56
C LEU A 16 26.11 10.74 8.44
N LEU A 17 27.18 9.96 8.35
CA LEU A 17 27.28 8.88 7.38
C LEU A 17 26.16 7.85 7.57
N LEU A 18 25.93 7.42 8.81
CA LEU A 18 24.84 6.49 9.14
C LEU A 18 23.46 7.07 8.81
N ALA A 19 23.24 8.36 9.08
CA ALA A 19 22.01 9.04 8.74
C ALA A 19 21.77 9.08 7.22
N ILE A 20 22.82 9.39 6.43
CA ILE A 20 22.75 9.40 4.97
C ILE A 20 22.44 7.99 4.44
N VAL A 21 23.16 6.97 4.92
CA VAL A 21 22.93 5.58 4.51
C VAL A 21 21.51 5.14 4.86
N GLY A 22 21.05 5.46 6.07
CA GLY A 22 19.68 5.16 6.51
C GLY A 22 18.64 5.85 5.62
N ALA A 23 18.80 7.15 5.36
CA ALA A 23 17.89 7.90 4.49
C ALA A 23 17.86 7.35 3.06
N THR A 24 19.03 7.01 2.51
CA THR A 24 19.15 6.42 1.17
C THR A 24 18.48 5.05 1.10
N ALA A 25 18.65 4.22 2.12
CA ALA A 25 18.00 2.91 2.21
C ALA A 25 16.48 3.05 2.26
N VAL A 26 15.96 3.95 3.13
CA VAL A 26 14.52 4.23 3.22
C VAL A 26 13.96 4.72 1.88
N TYR A 27 14.66 5.68 1.25
CA TYR A 27 14.26 6.19 -0.06
C TYR A 27 14.23 5.08 -1.12
N TYR A 28 15.26 4.23 -1.17
CA TYR A 28 15.34 3.13 -2.12
C TYR A 28 14.19 2.13 -1.96
N PHE A 29 13.89 1.70 -0.73
CA PHE A 29 12.80 0.78 -0.47
C PHE A 29 11.43 1.42 -0.72
N ALA A 30 11.25 2.70 -0.35
CA ALA A 30 10.03 3.44 -0.63
C ALA A 30 9.79 3.59 -2.14
N ALA A 31 10.82 3.99 -2.89
CA ALA A 31 10.72 4.13 -4.35
C ALA A 31 10.39 2.81 -5.06
N ARG A 32 10.94 1.68 -4.57
CA ARG A 32 10.62 0.35 -5.12
C ARG A 32 9.22 -0.16 -4.79
N SER A 33 8.58 0.39 -3.75
CA SER A 33 7.22 0.00 -3.37
C SER A 33 6.14 0.72 -4.18
N LEU A 34 6.50 1.75 -4.94
CA LEU A 34 5.55 2.46 -5.80
C LEU A 34 5.18 1.59 -7.01
N PRO A 35 3.90 1.54 -7.38
CA PRO A 35 3.46 0.81 -8.57
C PRO A 35 3.99 1.51 -9.85
N ASP A 36 4.31 0.71 -10.86
CA ASP A 36 4.57 1.22 -12.20
C ASP A 36 3.25 1.39 -12.94
N TYR A 37 2.89 2.63 -13.23
CA TYR A 37 1.64 2.96 -13.91
C TYR A 37 1.75 2.88 -15.45
N ASN A 38 2.96 2.73 -15.99
CA ASN A 38 3.19 2.65 -17.45
C ASN A 38 3.43 1.22 -17.93
N ASP A 39 3.12 0.23 -17.11
CA ASP A 39 3.37 -1.18 -17.41
C ASP A 39 2.18 -1.81 -18.17
N ILE A 40 2.49 -2.70 -19.12
CA ILE A 40 1.49 -3.50 -19.82
C ILE A 40 1.48 -4.89 -19.20
N ARG A 41 0.33 -5.26 -18.64
CA ARG A 41 0.16 -6.56 -17.97
C ARG A 41 -0.91 -7.39 -18.63
N THR A 42 -0.62 -8.67 -18.82
CA THR A 42 -1.63 -9.66 -19.19
C THR A 42 -2.24 -10.23 -17.92
N ILE A 43 -3.54 -10.01 -17.73
CA ILE A 43 -4.29 -10.45 -16.54
C ILE A 43 -5.44 -11.35 -17.01
N GLU A 44 -5.61 -12.50 -16.35
CA GLU A 44 -6.75 -13.39 -16.60
C GLU A 44 -8.04 -12.77 -16.05
N GLY A 45 -9.16 -12.98 -16.73
CA GLY A 45 -10.48 -12.51 -16.32
C GLY A 45 -11.00 -11.29 -17.09
N LEU A 46 -10.20 -10.70 -17.98
CA LEU A 46 -10.66 -9.67 -18.90
C LEU A 46 -11.12 -10.29 -20.21
N SER A 47 -12.23 -9.77 -20.77
CA SER A 47 -12.73 -10.18 -22.09
C SER A 47 -12.07 -9.40 -23.24
N ALA A 48 -11.59 -8.19 -22.97
CA ALA A 48 -10.89 -7.32 -23.91
C ALA A 48 -9.85 -6.45 -23.19
N PRO A 49 -8.89 -5.86 -23.93
CA PRO A 49 -7.93 -4.92 -23.35
C PRO A 49 -8.63 -3.73 -22.71
N VAL A 50 -8.13 -3.33 -21.53
CA VAL A 50 -8.56 -2.14 -20.79
C VAL A 50 -7.36 -1.22 -20.61
N GLU A 51 -7.59 0.06 -20.80
CA GLU A 51 -6.59 1.11 -20.61
C GLU A 51 -6.92 1.93 -19.38
N ILE A 52 -5.93 2.17 -18.52
CA ILE A 52 -6.02 3.04 -17.35
C ILE A 52 -5.06 4.20 -17.58
N VAL A 53 -5.59 5.40 -17.78
CA VAL A 53 -4.80 6.63 -17.97
C VAL A 53 -4.95 7.51 -16.74
N ARG A 54 -3.83 7.97 -16.19
CA ARG A 54 -3.86 8.91 -15.05
C ARG A 54 -3.61 10.32 -15.54
N ASP A 55 -4.43 11.25 -15.05
CA ASP A 55 -4.27 12.67 -15.35
C ASP A 55 -3.20 13.34 -14.46
N THR A 56 -3.03 14.65 -14.61
CA THR A 56 -2.06 15.44 -13.84
C THR A 56 -2.36 15.53 -12.33
N ALA A 57 -3.58 15.18 -11.93
CA ALA A 57 -4.01 15.08 -10.53
C ALA A 57 -3.98 13.62 -10.02
N ASP A 58 -3.38 12.71 -10.81
CA ASP A 58 -3.27 11.28 -10.53
C ASP A 58 -4.63 10.55 -10.44
N VAL A 59 -5.68 11.13 -11.05
CA VAL A 59 -7.00 10.51 -11.13
C VAL A 59 -7.01 9.49 -12.27
N PRO A 60 -7.37 8.20 -12.00
CA PRO A 60 -7.42 7.17 -13.03
C PRO A 60 -8.68 7.30 -13.89
N HIS A 61 -8.49 7.39 -15.19
CA HIS A 61 -9.54 7.29 -16.22
C HIS A 61 -9.45 5.91 -16.86
N ILE A 62 -10.56 5.16 -16.84
CA ILE A 62 -10.59 3.76 -17.26
C ILE A 62 -11.41 3.62 -18.54
N PHE A 63 -10.80 3.04 -19.56
CA PHE A 63 -11.42 2.82 -20.86
C PHE A 63 -11.46 1.33 -21.17
N GLY A 64 -12.66 0.77 -21.34
CA GLY A 64 -12.89 -0.64 -21.67
C GLY A 64 -14.09 -0.83 -22.59
N LYS A 65 -14.24 -2.02 -23.16
CA LYS A 65 -15.34 -2.35 -24.07
C LYS A 65 -16.58 -2.91 -23.39
N SER A 66 -16.42 -3.44 -22.16
CA SER A 66 -17.52 -3.98 -21.38
C SER A 66 -17.51 -3.41 -19.96
N ASP A 67 -18.68 -3.31 -19.35
CA ASP A 67 -18.81 -2.86 -17.96
C ASP A 67 -18.04 -3.76 -17.00
N ALA A 68 -18.06 -5.07 -17.22
CA ALA A 68 -17.34 -6.04 -16.40
C ALA A 68 -15.81 -5.78 -16.41
N ASP A 69 -15.25 -5.51 -17.59
CA ASP A 69 -13.82 -5.21 -17.73
C ASP A 69 -13.47 -3.85 -17.09
N VAL A 70 -14.34 -2.83 -17.21
CA VAL A 70 -14.17 -1.52 -16.58
C VAL A 70 -14.21 -1.64 -15.05
N TYR A 71 -15.17 -2.39 -14.49
CA TYR A 71 -15.21 -2.62 -13.03
C TYR A 71 -14.03 -3.43 -12.54
N PHE A 72 -13.54 -4.40 -13.30
CA PHE A 72 -12.33 -5.13 -12.97
C PHE A 72 -11.13 -4.18 -12.89
N ALA A 73 -10.94 -3.32 -13.88
CA ALA A 73 -9.86 -2.35 -13.92
C ALA A 73 -9.99 -1.27 -12.83
N LEU A 74 -11.21 -0.88 -12.46
CA LEU A 74 -11.46 0.00 -11.32
C LEU A 74 -10.99 -0.64 -10.01
N GLY A 75 -11.31 -1.92 -9.80
CA GLY A 75 -10.83 -2.68 -8.65
C GLY A 75 -9.30 -2.80 -8.63
N TYR A 76 -8.69 -2.99 -9.79
CA TYR A 76 -7.24 -3.02 -9.94
C TYR A 76 -6.58 -1.67 -9.59
N ALA A 77 -7.11 -0.55 -10.10
CA ALA A 77 -6.63 0.79 -9.77
C ALA A 77 -6.76 1.09 -8.27
N HIS A 78 -7.89 0.71 -7.64
CA HIS A 78 -8.06 0.82 -6.20
C HIS A 78 -7.04 -0.01 -5.43
N ALA A 79 -6.71 -1.21 -5.91
CA ALA A 79 -5.71 -2.06 -5.27
C ALA A 79 -4.29 -1.48 -5.40
N GLN A 80 -3.96 -0.87 -6.54
CA GLN A 80 -2.68 -0.17 -6.69
C GLN A 80 -2.53 0.97 -5.68
N ASP A 81 -3.58 1.75 -5.47
CA ASP A 81 -3.52 2.96 -4.65
C ASP A 81 -3.76 2.69 -3.17
N ARG A 82 -4.63 1.71 -2.83
CA ARG A 82 -5.19 1.56 -1.48
C ARG A 82 -5.34 0.11 -1.03
N LEU A 83 -4.44 -0.79 -1.45
CA LEU A 83 -4.54 -2.22 -1.10
C LEU A 83 -4.62 -2.45 0.41
N TRP A 84 -3.83 -1.73 1.19
CA TRP A 84 -3.83 -1.88 2.64
C TRP A 84 -5.19 -1.53 3.25
N GLN A 85 -5.79 -0.41 2.85
CA GLN A 85 -7.10 0.01 3.32
C GLN A 85 -8.19 -1.01 2.94
N MET A 86 -8.13 -1.56 1.71
CA MET A 86 -9.05 -2.60 1.26
C MET A 86 -8.92 -3.87 2.11
N VAL A 87 -7.70 -4.31 2.40
CA VAL A 87 -7.44 -5.48 3.24
C VAL A 87 -7.95 -5.27 4.66
N VAL A 88 -7.70 -4.10 5.25
CA VAL A 88 -8.16 -3.76 6.61
C VAL A 88 -9.69 -3.69 6.66
N ALA A 89 -10.33 -2.99 5.72
CA ALA A 89 -11.78 -2.88 5.65
C ALA A 89 -12.46 -4.25 5.49
N ARG A 90 -11.94 -5.10 4.60
CA ARG A 90 -12.44 -6.47 4.41
C ARG A 90 -12.32 -7.29 5.69
N ARG A 91 -11.17 -7.25 6.38
CA ARG A 91 -10.97 -7.97 7.64
C ARG A 91 -11.86 -7.44 8.76
N GLN A 92 -12.10 -6.12 8.79
CA GLN A 92 -13.01 -5.51 9.74
C GLN A 92 -14.42 -6.09 9.62
N VAL A 93 -14.98 -6.10 8.39
CA VAL A 93 -16.33 -6.63 8.15
C VAL A 93 -16.40 -8.13 8.43
N GLN A 94 -15.30 -8.87 8.19
CA GLN A 94 -15.19 -10.29 8.52
C GLN A 94 -15.02 -10.58 10.03
N GLY A 95 -14.79 -9.56 10.88
CA GLY A 95 -14.44 -9.73 12.28
C GLY A 95 -13.10 -10.43 12.47
N ARG A 96 -12.07 -10.04 11.70
CA ARG A 96 -10.73 -10.64 11.64
C ARG A 96 -9.59 -9.63 11.80
N LEU A 97 -9.87 -8.45 12.35
CA LEU A 97 -8.84 -7.43 12.57
C LEU A 97 -7.78 -7.87 13.58
N SER A 98 -8.16 -8.69 14.56
CA SER A 98 -7.24 -9.19 15.59
C SER A 98 -6.11 -10.07 15.04
N GLU A 99 -6.27 -10.64 13.85
CA GLU A 99 -5.19 -11.36 13.17
C GLU A 99 -4.00 -10.44 12.80
N ILE A 100 -4.25 -9.12 12.65
CA ILE A 100 -3.22 -8.13 12.32
C ILE A 100 -2.86 -7.28 13.53
N PHE A 101 -3.86 -6.78 14.28
CA PHE A 101 -3.67 -5.78 15.33
C PHE A 101 -3.67 -6.38 16.75
N GLY A 102 -3.85 -7.71 16.87
CA GLY A 102 -3.83 -8.43 18.14
C GLY A 102 -5.05 -8.13 19.02
N GLU A 103 -4.88 -8.30 20.34
CA GLU A 103 -5.95 -8.25 21.34
C GLU A 103 -6.78 -6.96 21.35
N ARG A 104 -6.20 -5.85 20.92
CA ARG A 104 -6.87 -4.53 20.93
C ARG A 104 -8.15 -4.50 20.10
N THR A 105 -8.27 -5.37 19.11
CA THR A 105 -9.40 -5.37 18.15
C THR A 105 -10.37 -6.55 18.34
N ILE A 106 -10.14 -7.43 19.33
CA ILE A 106 -11.01 -8.59 19.57
C ILE A 106 -12.47 -8.18 19.79
N LYS A 107 -12.72 -7.13 20.58
CA LYS A 107 -14.10 -6.65 20.84
C LYS A 107 -14.79 -6.15 19.56
N SER A 108 -14.04 -5.53 18.66
CA SER A 108 -14.54 -5.12 17.35
C SER A 108 -14.87 -6.35 16.49
N ASP A 109 -13.99 -7.35 16.50
CA ASP A 109 -14.20 -8.58 15.74
C ASP A 109 -15.44 -9.35 16.23
N GLU A 110 -15.62 -9.44 17.54
CA GLU A 110 -16.81 -10.06 18.13
C GLU A 110 -18.10 -9.35 17.71
N LEU A 111 -18.10 -8.01 17.71
CA LEU A 111 -19.25 -7.22 17.26
C LEU A 111 -19.55 -7.48 15.78
N MET A 112 -18.55 -7.43 14.90
CA MET A 112 -18.74 -7.64 13.46
C MET A 112 -19.24 -9.06 13.14
N ARG A 113 -18.75 -10.07 13.86
CA ARG A 113 -19.25 -11.46 13.74
C ARG A 113 -20.69 -11.62 14.22
N ARG A 114 -21.09 -10.90 15.27
CA ARG A 114 -22.49 -10.92 15.74
C ARG A 114 -23.45 -10.25 14.77
N LEU A 115 -22.99 -9.19 14.08
CA LEU A 115 -23.77 -8.48 13.06
C LEU A 115 -23.87 -9.26 11.75
N ASP A 116 -22.93 -10.17 11.50
CA ASP A 116 -22.82 -11.00 10.29
C ASP A 116 -22.95 -10.23 8.97
N LEU A 117 -22.40 -9.03 8.91
CA LEU A 117 -22.49 -8.17 7.73
C LEU A 117 -21.84 -8.81 6.49
N TYR A 118 -20.83 -9.64 6.70
CA TYR A 118 -20.14 -10.33 5.60
C TYR A 118 -20.98 -11.47 5.02
N GLY A 119 -21.78 -12.15 5.84
CA GLY A 119 -22.68 -13.20 5.40
C GLY A 119 -23.93 -12.68 4.69
N LEU A 120 -24.27 -11.40 4.91
CA LEU A 120 -25.44 -10.75 4.30
C LEU A 120 -25.14 -10.09 2.96
N ALA A 121 -23.86 -9.90 2.59
CA ALA A 121 -23.41 -9.27 1.35
C ALA A 121 -23.17 -10.28 0.23
#